data_d812f45ee42dbafb96630af7526a5ff6
#
_entry.id   d812f45ee42dbafb96630af7526a5ff6
#
_cell.length_a   1.000
_cell.length_b   1.000
_cell.length_c   1.000
_cell.angle_alpha   90.00
_cell.angle_beta   90.00
_cell.angle_gamma   90.00
#
_symmetry.space_group_name_H-M   'P 1'
#
loop_
_entity.id
_entity.type
_entity.pdbx_description
1 polymer ?
#
loop_
_entity_poly.entity_id
_entity_poly.type
_entity_poly.pdbx_seq_one_letter_code
_entity_poly.pdbx_strand_id
1 'polypeptide(L)'
;MESDNRKTTDGLNLETIALQVCDIAREAGAYIKKERASFSVEKVERKHAHDYVSYVDKGSEQLIVKALRRLLPEAGFITEEGTAKGDDVGCLKDEEGCTWVVDPLDGTTNFIHGFAPYAVSIALIRGREILVGVVYEICADECFYAWKGGGAFLDGRCKMEDGRCKMSDGRCQMEDGGCKPSFRGVPLHVGQSTINDALLCLQLPYNSDAYKPVIKQLIQHFYGNVGSIRMIGSAAMALCYVAAGRLDAYAERYIGQWDYMAGALIVMEAGGRVTNYDGEEFFMQGDSVVATNGTVHDDLMKGLETARQALER
;
A
#
# COMPACT_ATOMS: atom_id res chain seq x y z
N MET A 1 -11.47 3.10 37.06
CA MET A 1 -10.05 3.25 36.72
C MET A 1 -9.62 1.96 36.02
N GLU A 2 -9.98 1.81 34.75
CA GLU A 2 -9.48 0.74 33.90
C GLU A 2 -8.25 1.28 33.20
N SER A 3 -7.11 0.71 33.53
CA SER A 3 -5.83 1.00 32.90
C SER A 3 -5.88 0.63 31.43
N ASP A 4 -5.82 1.62 30.58
CA ASP A 4 -5.67 1.56 29.13
C ASP A 4 -4.35 0.85 28.79
N ASN A 5 -4.40 -0.48 28.74
CA ASN A 5 -3.26 -1.35 28.47
C ASN A 5 -3.05 -1.45 26.95
N ARG A 6 -2.74 -0.32 26.29
CA ARG A 6 -2.33 -0.28 24.89
C ARG A 6 -0.99 -1.01 24.78
N LYS A 7 -1.01 -2.16 24.13
CA LYS A 7 0.15 -3.01 23.90
C LYS A 7 1.25 -2.21 23.23
N THR A 8 2.24 -1.79 24.00
CA THR A 8 3.50 -1.26 23.50
C THR A 8 4.36 -2.43 23.08
N THR A 9 4.67 -2.56 21.80
CA THR A 9 5.70 -3.48 21.33
C THR A 9 7.04 -2.82 21.62
N ASP A 10 7.70 -3.25 22.70
CA ASP A 10 9.04 -2.78 23.15
C ASP A 10 9.23 -1.25 23.17
N GLY A 11 8.26 -0.52 23.71
CA GLY A 11 8.35 0.93 23.90
C GLY A 11 7.90 1.81 22.73
N LEU A 12 7.57 1.24 21.55
CA LEU A 12 7.06 2.01 20.41
C LEU A 12 5.54 2.20 20.51
N ASN A 13 5.07 3.44 20.42
CA ASN A 13 3.65 3.74 20.25
C ASN A 13 3.29 3.70 18.77
N LEU A 14 2.85 2.54 18.28
CA LEU A 14 2.60 2.30 16.85
C LEU A 14 1.47 3.19 16.29
N GLU A 15 0.44 3.50 17.09
CA GLU A 15 -0.62 4.44 16.68
C GLU A 15 -0.05 5.84 16.42
N THR A 16 0.76 6.34 17.34
CA THR A 16 1.40 7.66 17.17
C THR A 16 2.33 7.69 15.96
N ILE A 17 3.11 6.63 15.76
CA ILE A 17 4.00 6.49 14.60
C ILE A 17 3.19 6.48 13.30
N ALA A 18 2.11 5.69 13.23
CA ALA A 18 1.25 5.62 12.04
C ALA A 18 0.69 7.01 11.66
N LEU A 19 0.19 7.76 12.63
CA LEU A 19 -0.33 9.11 12.40
C LEU A 19 0.74 10.10 11.92
N GLN A 20 1.95 10.05 12.49
CA GLN A 20 3.07 10.87 12.02
C GLN A 20 3.53 10.49 10.61
N VAL A 21 3.49 9.20 10.27
CA VAL A 21 3.80 8.73 8.91
C VAL A 21 2.71 9.17 7.92
N CYS A 22 1.44 9.25 8.32
CA CYS A 22 0.39 9.84 7.48
C CYS A 22 0.70 11.30 7.11
N ASP A 23 1.21 12.10 8.07
CA ASP A 23 1.60 13.49 7.79
C ASP A 23 2.80 13.55 6.83
N ILE A 24 3.80 12.68 7.01
CA ILE A 24 4.96 12.57 6.11
C ILE A 24 4.52 12.20 4.69
N ALA A 25 3.63 11.20 4.55
CA ALA A 25 3.12 10.77 3.26
C ALA A 25 2.34 11.89 2.53
N ARG A 26 1.58 12.70 3.28
CA ARG A 26 0.89 13.89 2.74
C ARG A 26 1.85 14.99 2.29
N GLU A 27 2.91 15.24 3.05
CA GLU A 27 3.93 16.22 2.66
C GLU A 27 4.61 15.80 1.35
N ALA A 28 4.97 14.51 1.22
CA ALA A 28 5.51 13.95 -0.01
C ALA A 28 4.51 14.04 -1.18
N GLY A 29 3.24 13.68 -0.94
CA GLY A 29 2.19 13.81 -1.94
C GLY A 29 1.92 15.25 -2.37
N ALA A 30 2.02 16.21 -1.47
CA ALA A 30 1.93 17.64 -1.81
C ALA A 30 3.09 18.09 -2.74
N TYR A 31 4.30 17.60 -2.49
CA TYR A 31 5.43 17.78 -3.38
C TYR A 31 5.16 17.17 -4.75
N ILE A 32 4.74 15.90 -4.83
CA ILE A 32 4.43 15.21 -6.08
C ILE A 32 3.33 15.94 -6.86
N LYS A 33 2.28 16.38 -6.20
CA LYS A 33 1.17 17.14 -6.80
C LYS A 33 1.63 18.47 -7.40
N LYS A 34 2.55 19.17 -6.71
CA LYS A 34 3.15 20.40 -7.19
C LYS A 34 4.02 20.17 -8.44
N GLU A 35 4.87 19.15 -8.40
CA GLU A 35 5.73 18.80 -9.53
C GLU A 35 4.91 18.35 -10.74
N ARG A 36 3.80 17.62 -10.53
CA ARG A 36 2.89 17.20 -11.61
C ARG A 36 2.34 18.35 -12.42
N ALA A 37 2.08 19.51 -11.80
CA ALA A 37 1.56 20.69 -12.49
C ALA A 37 2.51 21.26 -13.54
N SER A 38 3.82 21.04 -13.39
CA SER A 38 4.88 21.50 -14.29
C SER A 38 5.68 20.36 -14.93
N PHE A 39 5.16 19.12 -14.83
CA PHE A 39 5.86 17.92 -15.28
C PHE A 39 6.00 17.86 -16.80
N SER A 40 7.20 17.51 -17.28
CA SER A 40 7.48 17.23 -18.69
C SER A 40 8.00 15.81 -18.85
N VAL A 41 7.41 15.07 -19.77
CA VAL A 41 7.80 13.68 -20.11
C VAL A 41 9.27 13.60 -20.59
N GLU A 42 9.83 14.68 -21.08
CA GLU A 42 11.24 14.74 -21.50
C GLU A 42 12.24 14.51 -20.36
N LYS A 43 11.79 14.67 -19.10
CA LYS A 43 12.61 14.47 -17.89
C LYS A 43 12.47 13.07 -17.28
N VAL A 44 11.84 12.14 -17.99
CA VAL A 44 11.64 10.76 -17.55
C VAL A 44 12.86 9.93 -17.92
N GLU A 45 13.43 9.24 -16.95
CA GLU A 45 14.47 8.24 -17.15
C GLU A 45 13.84 6.84 -17.24
N ARG A 46 14.44 5.94 -18.04
CA ARG A 46 14.04 4.52 -18.08
C ARG A 46 15.03 3.70 -17.27
N LYS A 47 14.57 3.01 -16.23
CA LYS A 47 15.36 2.01 -15.49
C LYS A 47 15.52 0.74 -16.36
N HIS A 48 14.40 0.26 -16.93
CA HIS A 48 14.32 -0.89 -17.83
C HIS A 48 13.24 -0.67 -18.90
N ALA A 49 12.99 -1.66 -19.78
CA ALA A 49 11.89 -1.60 -20.74
C ALA A 49 10.55 -1.52 -19.97
N HIS A 50 9.80 -0.41 -20.16
CA HIS A 50 8.54 -0.10 -19.47
C HIS A 50 8.64 0.20 -17.97
N ASP A 51 9.83 0.35 -17.42
CA ASP A 51 10.09 0.77 -16.05
C ASP A 51 10.66 2.18 -16.07
N TYR A 52 9.96 3.10 -15.45
CA TYR A 52 10.24 4.53 -15.50
C TYR A 52 10.54 5.07 -14.11
N VAL A 53 11.44 6.06 -14.08
CA VAL A 53 11.70 6.87 -12.90
C VAL A 53 11.78 8.32 -13.31
N SER A 54 11.32 9.18 -12.47
CA SER A 54 11.44 10.62 -12.66
C SER A 54 12.25 11.26 -11.54
N TYR A 55 12.67 12.49 -11.74
CA TYR A 55 13.25 13.28 -10.66
C TYR A 55 12.25 13.48 -9.49
N VAL A 56 10.95 13.28 -9.75
CA VAL A 56 9.90 13.42 -8.75
C VAL A 56 9.96 12.27 -7.76
N ASP A 57 10.17 11.03 -8.23
CA ASP A 57 10.32 9.84 -7.38
C ASP A 57 11.52 10.04 -6.44
N LYS A 58 12.69 10.37 -6.98
CA LYS A 58 13.92 10.62 -6.21
C LYS A 58 13.75 11.79 -5.21
N GLY A 59 13.09 12.87 -5.61
CA GLY A 59 12.82 14.01 -4.74
C GLY A 59 11.85 13.69 -3.61
N SER A 60 10.80 12.93 -3.90
CA SER A 60 9.85 12.42 -2.92
C SER A 60 10.54 11.52 -1.89
N GLU A 61 11.35 10.54 -2.36
CA GLU A 61 12.09 9.64 -1.48
C GLU A 61 13.00 10.39 -0.51
N GLN A 62 13.75 11.40 -1.00
CA GLN A 62 14.62 12.21 -0.15
C GLN A 62 13.85 12.96 0.96
N LEU A 63 12.67 13.48 0.65
CA LEU A 63 11.79 14.12 1.64
C LEU A 63 11.34 13.12 2.70
N ILE A 64 10.83 11.97 2.27
CA ILE A 64 10.34 10.89 3.15
C ILE A 64 11.47 10.39 4.06
N VAL A 65 12.60 9.98 3.50
CA VAL A 65 13.75 9.45 4.24
C VAL A 65 14.24 10.46 5.29
N LYS A 66 14.33 11.74 4.92
CA LYS A 66 14.74 12.81 5.87
C LYS A 66 13.78 12.94 7.04
N ALA A 67 12.47 12.83 6.81
CA ALA A 67 11.46 12.92 7.86
C ALA A 67 11.45 11.67 8.75
N LEU A 68 11.51 10.47 8.15
CA LEU A 68 11.53 9.20 8.87
C LEU A 68 12.78 9.02 9.74
N ARG A 69 13.95 9.50 9.30
CA ARG A 69 15.18 9.53 10.13
C ARG A 69 15.04 10.39 11.39
N ARG A 70 14.21 11.43 11.37
CA ARG A 70 13.93 12.23 12.55
C ARG A 70 12.92 11.54 13.48
N LEU A 71 11.98 10.80 12.89
CA LEU A 71 10.94 10.09 13.63
C LEU A 71 11.52 8.86 14.37
N LEU A 72 12.35 8.06 13.70
CA LEU A 72 13.00 6.88 14.28
C LEU A 72 14.45 6.79 13.78
N PRO A 73 15.41 7.46 14.46
CA PRO A 73 16.79 7.59 13.99
C PRO A 73 17.53 6.26 13.83
N GLU A 74 17.18 5.25 14.64
CA GLU A 74 17.84 3.94 14.67
C GLU A 74 17.32 2.97 13.58
N ALA A 75 16.24 3.34 12.84
CA ALA A 75 15.68 2.47 11.83
C ALA A 75 16.53 2.45 10.55
N GLY A 76 16.64 1.26 9.95
CA GLY A 76 17.18 1.07 8.60
C GLY A 76 16.21 1.50 7.50
N PHE A 77 16.63 1.36 6.22
CA PHE A 77 15.83 1.74 5.07
C PHE A 77 15.94 0.71 3.94
N ILE A 78 14.81 0.36 3.37
CA ILE A 78 14.66 -0.28 2.06
C ILE A 78 13.82 0.67 1.22
N THR A 79 14.37 1.21 0.15
CA THR A 79 13.72 2.23 -0.67
C THR A 79 13.86 1.88 -2.15
N GLU A 80 12.85 2.19 -2.95
CA GLU A 80 12.82 1.88 -4.38
C GLU A 80 13.94 2.58 -5.15
N GLU A 81 14.15 3.89 -4.89
CA GLU A 81 15.07 4.73 -5.66
C GLU A 81 16.50 4.72 -5.10
N GLY A 82 16.70 4.11 -3.93
CA GLY A 82 18.02 3.96 -3.31
C GLY A 82 18.68 5.30 -2.96
N THR A 83 17.92 6.36 -2.72
CA THR A 83 18.48 7.67 -2.36
C THR A 83 18.89 7.76 -0.90
N ALA A 84 18.43 6.83 -0.06
CA ALA A 84 18.88 6.70 1.31
C ALA A 84 20.40 6.39 1.32
N LYS A 85 21.17 7.11 2.16
CA LYS A 85 22.61 6.95 2.29
C LYS A 85 22.96 6.51 3.70
N GLY A 86 23.98 5.68 3.86
CA GLY A 86 24.49 5.18 5.14
C GLY A 86 24.62 3.66 5.16
N ASP A 87 25.17 3.12 6.22
CA ASP A 87 25.43 1.69 6.39
C ASP A 87 24.17 0.85 6.59
N ASP A 88 23.00 1.51 6.73
CA ASP A 88 21.71 0.91 7.04
C ASP A 88 20.79 0.74 5.82
N VAL A 89 21.33 0.90 4.59
CA VAL A 89 20.53 0.87 3.36
C VAL A 89 20.56 -0.53 2.73
N GLY A 90 19.39 -1.04 2.36
CA GLY A 90 19.25 -2.30 1.61
C GLY A 90 19.36 -3.56 2.44
N CYS A 91 19.47 -3.47 3.76
CA CYS A 91 19.51 -4.60 4.66
C CYS A 91 18.31 -4.55 5.62
N LEU A 92 17.62 -5.68 5.76
CA LEU A 92 16.84 -5.91 6.97
C LEU A 92 17.82 -5.83 8.14
N LYS A 93 17.60 -4.90 9.09
CA LYS A 93 18.33 -4.97 10.35
C LYS A 93 18.06 -6.34 10.97
N ASP A 94 18.93 -6.76 11.88
CA ASP A 94 18.75 -7.97 12.67
C ASP A 94 17.28 -8.06 13.20
N GLU A 95 16.90 -9.22 13.68
CA GLU A 95 15.50 -9.49 14.08
C GLU A 95 14.94 -8.47 15.09
N GLU A 96 15.77 -7.70 15.78
CA GLU A 96 15.41 -6.71 16.78
C GLU A 96 15.29 -5.28 16.21
N GLY A 97 15.96 -4.98 15.09
CA GLY A 97 16.00 -3.65 14.48
C GLY A 97 14.77 -3.33 13.62
N CYS A 98 14.32 -2.07 13.67
CA CYS A 98 13.28 -1.57 12.77
C CYS A 98 13.86 -1.15 11.42
N THR A 99 13.08 -1.33 10.36
CA THR A 99 13.43 -0.91 8.99
C THR A 99 12.22 -0.25 8.32
N TRP A 100 12.42 0.93 7.76
CA TRP A 100 11.44 1.58 6.89
C TRP A 100 11.51 0.99 5.49
N VAL A 101 10.36 0.69 4.92
CA VAL A 101 10.19 0.24 3.53
C VAL A 101 9.37 1.28 2.80
N VAL A 102 9.93 1.88 1.74
CA VAL A 102 9.37 3.08 1.12
C VAL A 102 9.30 2.93 -0.40
N ASP A 103 8.12 3.13 -0.94
CA ASP A 103 7.91 3.52 -2.32
C ASP A 103 7.49 5.00 -2.34
N PRO A 104 8.32 5.88 -2.92
CA PRO A 104 8.05 7.31 -2.96
C PRO A 104 6.92 7.70 -3.91
N LEU A 105 6.64 6.86 -4.93
CA LEU A 105 5.60 7.10 -5.94
C LEU A 105 5.18 5.79 -6.62
N ASP A 106 4.40 4.94 -5.94
CA ASP A 106 3.77 3.78 -6.54
C ASP A 106 2.80 4.19 -7.65
N GLY A 107 2.94 3.57 -8.82
CA GLY A 107 2.20 3.94 -10.01
C GLY A 107 2.87 5.05 -10.83
N THR A 108 4.21 5.07 -10.93
CA THR A 108 4.99 6.05 -11.71
C THR A 108 4.49 6.17 -13.16
N THR A 109 4.13 5.07 -13.81
CA THR A 109 3.53 5.11 -15.16
C THR A 109 2.22 5.88 -15.17
N ASN A 110 1.35 5.65 -14.20
CA ASN A 110 0.10 6.39 -14.05
C ASN A 110 0.36 7.88 -13.85
N PHE A 111 1.31 8.23 -12.96
CA PHE A 111 1.73 9.60 -12.74
C PHE A 111 2.22 10.27 -14.03
N ILE A 112 3.11 9.64 -14.80
CA ILE A 112 3.65 10.17 -16.07
C ILE A 112 2.52 10.51 -17.05
N HIS A 113 1.52 9.63 -17.14
CA HIS A 113 0.37 9.81 -18.04
C HIS A 113 -0.75 10.68 -17.45
N GLY A 114 -0.67 11.11 -16.19
CA GLY A 114 -1.75 11.85 -15.51
C GLY A 114 -2.99 11.02 -15.26
N PHE A 115 -2.82 9.73 -15.08
CA PHE A 115 -3.87 8.76 -14.84
C PHE A 115 -3.84 8.34 -13.36
N ALA A 116 -4.97 8.37 -12.68
CA ALA A 116 -5.07 7.88 -11.30
C ALA A 116 -5.32 6.35 -11.27
N PRO A 117 -4.99 5.65 -10.17
CA PRO A 117 -4.37 6.16 -8.95
C PRO A 117 -2.83 6.13 -9.00
N TYR A 118 -2.19 6.94 -8.17
CA TYR A 118 -0.80 6.81 -7.78
C TYR A 118 -0.61 7.32 -6.34
N ALA A 119 0.33 6.71 -5.61
CA ALA A 119 0.38 6.85 -4.16
C ALA A 119 1.80 6.90 -3.60
N VAL A 120 1.94 7.37 -2.36
CA VAL A 120 3.11 7.18 -1.52
C VAL A 120 2.84 5.98 -0.61
N SER A 121 3.77 5.02 -0.54
CA SER A 121 3.66 3.82 0.29
C SER A 121 4.82 3.77 1.30
N ILE A 122 4.50 3.65 2.60
CA ILE A 122 5.49 3.63 3.68
C ILE A 122 5.11 2.54 4.69
N ALA A 123 6.02 1.59 4.93
CA ALA A 123 5.86 0.60 5.99
C ALA A 123 7.01 0.69 7.00
N LEU A 124 6.73 0.32 8.25
CA LEU A 124 7.71 0.03 9.28
C LEU A 124 7.67 -1.45 9.57
N ILE A 125 8.81 -2.12 9.47
CA ILE A 125 8.94 -3.54 9.75
C ILE A 125 9.95 -3.80 10.85
N ARG A 126 9.83 -4.95 11.54
CA ARG A 126 10.82 -5.47 12.49
C ARG A 126 10.87 -6.98 12.36
N GLY A 127 12.05 -7.51 12.00
CA GLY A 127 12.18 -8.93 11.70
C GLY A 127 11.19 -9.38 10.63
N ARG A 128 10.28 -10.26 11.01
CA ARG A 128 9.24 -10.82 10.12
C ARG A 128 7.87 -10.17 10.29
N GLU A 129 7.77 -9.04 10.93
CA GLU A 129 6.51 -8.38 11.25
C GLU A 129 6.42 -6.98 10.63
N ILE A 130 5.27 -6.68 10.02
CA ILE A 130 4.95 -5.32 9.60
C ILE A 130 4.24 -4.65 10.78
N LEU A 131 4.81 -3.55 11.27
CA LEU A 131 4.33 -2.84 12.47
C LEU A 131 3.39 -1.69 12.13
N VAL A 132 3.71 -0.95 11.06
CA VAL A 132 2.94 0.21 10.56
C VAL A 132 2.90 0.14 9.04
N GLY A 133 1.75 0.47 8.46
CA GLY A 133 1.57 0.64 7.02
C GLY A 133 0.76 1.88 6.74
N VAL A 134 1.24 2.72 5.82
CA VAL A 134 0.56 3.94 5.37
C VAL A 134 0.66 4.02 3.85
N VAL A 135 -0.48 4.24 3.20
CA VAL A 135 -0.57 4.50 1.76
C VAL A 135 -1.41 5.75 1.55
N TYR A 136 -0.83 6.74 0.89
CA TYR A 136 -1.52 7.99 0.59
C TYR A 136 -1.78 8.13 -0.91
N GLU A 137 -3.05 8.02 -1.30
CA GLU A 137 -3.50 8.28 -2.66
C GLU A 137 -3.54 9.80 -2.92
N ILE A 138 -2.77 10.23 -3.91
CA ILE A 138 -2.47 11.65 -4.12
C ILE A 138 -3.63 12.37 -4.83
N CYS A 139 -4.31 11.71 -5.77
CA CYS A 139 -5.35 12.34 -6.57
C CYS A 139 -6.67 12.54 -5.80
N ALA A 140 -7.10 11.51 -5.06
CA ALA A 140 -8.34 11.53 -4.27
C ALA A 140 -8.14 12.12 -2.86
N ASP A 141 -6.89 12.37 -2.42
CA ASP A 141 -6.55 12.82 -1.06
C ASP A 141 -7.04 11.83 0.01
N GLU A 142 -6.87 10.52 -0.26
CA GLU A 142 -7.23 9.42 0.65
C GLU A 142 -5.97 8.88 1.32
N CYS A 143 -5.94 8.82 2.67
CA CYS A 143 -4.84 8.23 3.42
C CYS A 143 -5.30 6.96 4.12
N PHE A 144 -4.82 5.82 3.66
CA PHE A 144 -5.06 4.52 4.25
C PHE A 144 -3.93 4.20 5.21
N TYR A 145 -4.25 3.74 6.42
CA TYR A 145 -3.22 3.40 7.39
C TYR A 145 -3.67 2.31 8.35
N ALA A 146 -2.69 1.60 8.87
CA ALA A 146 -2.86 0.56 9.88
C ALA A 146 -1.63 0.47 10.78
N TRP A 147 -1.81 -0.08 11.96
CA TRP A 147 -0.72 -0.55 12.79
C TRP A 147 -1.06 -1.91 13.38
N LYS A 148 -0.06 -2.72 13.64
CA LYS A 148 -0.23 -4.10 14.10
C LYS A 148 -1.12 -4.18 15.33
N GLY A 149 -2.22 -4.91 15.23
CA GLY A 149 -3.22 -5.12 16.29
C GLY A 149 -4.08 -3.90 16.59
N GLY A 150 -4.03 -2.84 15.74
CA GLY A 150 -4.79 -1.62 15.94
C GLY A 150 -6.00 -1.46 15.02
N GLY A 151 -6.05 -2.23 13.95
CA GLY A 151 -7.03 -2.10 12.87
C GLY A 151 -6.52 -1.24 11.72
N ALA A 152 -7.31 -1.22 10.64
CA ALA A 152 -7.06 -0.42 9.45
C ALA A 152 -8.06 0.74 9.34
N PHE A 153 -7.61 1.86 8.83
CA PHE A 153 -8.41 3.09 8.78
C PHE A 153 -8.19 3.84 7.47
N LEU A 154 -9.24 4.51 7.01
CA LEU A 154 -9.16 5.57 6.01
C LEU A 154 -9.31 6.91 6.72
N ASP A 155 -8.34 7.79 6.56
CA ASP A 155 -8.43 9.13 7.14
C ASP A 155 -9.52 9.95 6.42
N GLY A 156 -10.63 10.13 7.11
CA GLY A 156 -11.67 11.06 6.74
C GLY A 156 -11.30 12.44 7.27
N ARG A 157 -10.59 13.27 6.49
CA ARG A 157 -10.42 14.67 6.87
C ARG A 157 -11.77 15.32 7.10
N CYS A 158 -11.96 15.85 8.29
CA CYS A 158 -13.06 16.76 8.57
C CYS A 158 -12.87 18.02 7.71
N LYS A 159 -13.64 18.18 6.64
CA LYS A 159 -13.69 19.44 5.90
C LYS A 159 -14.46 20.45 6.74
N MET A 160 -13.80 21.53 7.14
CA MET A 160 -14.46 22.66 7.76
C MET A 160 -15.15 23.47 6.66
N GLU A 161 -16.47 23.33 6.53
CA GLU A 161 -17.28 24.20 5.69
C GLU A 161 -18.16 25.06 6.60
N ASP A 162 -18.09 26.39 6.43
CA ASP A 162 -18.88 27.38 7.20
C ASP A 162 -18.78 27.25 8.73
N GLY A 163 -17.58 26.90 9.25
CA GLY A 163 -17.37 26.75 10.69
C GLY A 163 -18.00 25.50 11.30
N ARG A 164 -18.49 24.58 10.47
CA ARG A 164 -19.04 23.28 10.87
C ARG A 164 -18.16 22.15 10.33
N CYS A 165 -17.86 21.17 11.19
CA CYS A 165 -17.17 19.95 10.79
C CYS A 165 -18.16 19.04 10.05
N LYS A 166 -17.92 18.73 8.76
CA LYS A 166 -18.64 17.70 8.02
C LYS A 166 -17.67 16.56 7.71
N MET A 167 -17.92 15.42 8.31
CA MET A 167 -17.32 14.15 7.89
C MET A 167 -18.20 13.51 6.83
N SER A 168 -17.62 12.78 5.89
CA SER A 168 -18.35 12.09 4.82
C SER A 168 -19.35 11.05 5.33
N ASP A 169 -19.21 10.59 6.58
CA ASP A 169 -20.09 9.63 7.26
C ASP A 169 -21.01 10.25 8.32
N GLY A 170 -20.98 11.57 8.50
CA GLY A 170 -21.89 12.30 9.39
C GLY A 170 -21.58 12.21 10.89
N ARG A 171 -20.44 11.65 11.29
CA ARG A 171 -20.08 11.49 12.71
C ARG A 171 -18.96 12.43 13.15
N CYS A 172 -19.33 13.61 13.63
CA CYS A 172 -18.43 14.47 14.42
C CYS A 172 -18.98 14.54 15.84
N GLN A 173 -18.20 14.14 16.84
CA GLN A 173 -18.52 14.41 18.24
C GLN A 173 -17.94 15.78 18.61
N MET A 174 -18.83 16.69 18.94
CA MET A 174 -18.49 18.00 19.52
C MET A 174 -18.34 17.83 21.02
N GLU A 175 -17.13 17.97 21.54
CA GLU A 175 -16.90 18.19 22.98
C GLU A 175 -16.58 19.66 23.24
N ASP A 176 -16.92 20.12 24.45
CA ASP A 176 -16.90 21.52 24.87
C ASP A 176 -15.72 22.35 24.34
N GLY A 177 -16.02 23.27 23.42
CA GLY A 177 -15.11 24.36 23.01
C GLY A 177 -14.33 24.18 21.72
N GLY A 178 -14.55 23.18 20.93
CA GLY A 178 -13.91 23.00 19.62
C GLY A 178 -13.96 21.57 19.11
N CYS A 179 -13.97 21.40 17.78
CA CYS A 179 -13.74 20.12 17.17
C CYS A 179 -12.32 19.65 17.51
N LYS A 180 -12.17 18.79 18.52
CA LYS A 180 -10.97 17.98 18.65
C LYS A 180 -11.13 16.86 17.63
N PRO A 181 -10.30 16.79 16.59
CA PRO A 181 -10.28 15.61 15.75
C PRO A 181 -9.87 14.45 16.65
N SER A 182 -10.81 13.59 17.02
CA SER A 182 -10.47 12.24 17.46
C SER A 182 -9.95 11.54 16.22
N PHE A 183 -8.63 11.47 16.11
CA PHE A 183 -7.89 11.05 14.94
C PHE A 183 -7.94 9.55 14.69
N ARG A 184 -9.09 8.95 14.75
CA ARG A 184 -9.32 7.66 14.12
C ARG A 184 -10.16 7.90 12.89
N GLY A 185 -9.56 7.66 11.71
CA GLY A 185 -10.27 7.63 10.45
C GLY A 185 -11.43 6.63 10.47
N VAL A 186 -12.14 6.52 9.38
CA VAL A 186 -13.20 5.50 9.20
C VAL A 186 -12.55 4.12 9.23
N PRO A 187 -12.98 3.20 10.12
CA PRO A 187 -12.48 1.84 10.12
C PRO A 187 -12.73 1.15 8.78
N LEU A 188 -11.73 0.42 8.30
CA LEU A 188 -11.80 -0.34 7.07
C LEU A 188 -12.14 -1.80 7.36
N HIS A 189 -12.90 -2.40 6.48
CA HIS A 189 -13.20 -3.82 6.46
C HIS A 189 -13.22 -4.30 5.01
N VAL A 190 -12.66 -5.48 4.77
CA VAL A 190 -12.72 -6.14 3.46
C VAL A 190 -14.15 -6.49 3.08
N GLY A 191 -14.38 -6.67 1.77
CA GLY A 191 -15.65 -7.14 1.23
C GLY A 191 -16.01 -8.57 1.67
N GLN A 192 -17.18 -9.05 1.23
CA GLN A 192 -17.67 -10.41 1.53
C GLN A 192 -18.16 -11.13 0.27
N SER A 193 -17.81 -10.61 -0.92
CA SER A 193 -18.21 -11.23 -2.20
C SER A 193 -17.62 -12.64 -2.32
N THR A 194 -18.35 -13.52 -2.98
CA THR A 194 -17.83 -14.81 -3.44
C THR A 194 -17.15 -14.65 -4.79
N ILE A 195 -16.45 -15.67 -5.27
CA ILE A 195 -15.65 -15.58 -6.49
C ILE A 195 -16.49 -15.17 -7.72
N ASN A 196 -17.74 -15.59 -7.82
CA ASN A 196 -18.61 -15.30 -8.95
C ASN A 196 -18.96 -13.81 -9.07
N ASP A 197 -19.03 -13.09 -7.94
CA ASP A 197 -19.37 -11.68 -7.88
C ASP A 197 -18.14 -10.80 -7.62
N ALA A 198 -16.97 -11.42 -7.46
CA ALA A 198 -15.75 -10.74 -7.05
C ALA A 198 -15.23 -9.76 -8.11
N LEU A 199 -14.76 -8.61 -7.65
CA LEU A 199 -13.98 -7.67 -8.44
C LEU A 199 -12.50 -7.95 -8.21
N LEU A 200 -11.85 -8.61 -9.18
CA LEU A 200 -10.44 -8.98 -9.11
C LEU A 200 -9.55 -7.88 -9.71
N CYS A 201 -8.43 -7.58 -9.09
CA CYS A 201 -7.35 -6.83 -9.69
C CYS A 201 -6.16 -7.78 -9.94
N LEU A 202 -5.89 -8.04 -11.21
CA LEU A 202 -4.76 -8.87 -11.65
C LEU A 202 -3.77 -7.96 -12.35
N GLN A 203 -2.67 -7.65 -11.70
CA GLN A 203 -1.61 -6.84 -12.30
C GLN A 203 -0.67 -7.74 -13.09
N LEU A 204 -0.24 -7.24 -14.24
CA LEU A 204 0.62 -7.96 -15.15
C LEU A 204 2.06 -7.46 -15.01
N PRO A 205 3.07 -8.36 -14.92
CA PRO A 205 4.46 -7.95 -14.85
C PRO A 205 4.88 -7.22 -16.13
N TYR A 206 5.66 -6.15 -15.96
CA TYR A 206 6.10 -5.30 -17.07
C TYR A 206 6.95 -6.03 -18.11
N ASN A 207 7.58 -7.13 -17.72
CA ASN A 207 8.59 -7.72 -18.58
C ASN A 207 8.50 -9.24 -18.53
N SER A 208 7.80 -9.86 -19.44
CA SER A 208 8.34 -11.08 -19.99
C SER A 208 7.44 -11.73 -21.05
N ASP A 209 8.02 -11.93 -22.22
CA ASP A 209 7.49 -12.87 -23.21
C ASP A 209 7.27 -14.25 -22.58
N ALA A 210 8.09 -14.65 -21.61
CA ALA A 210 7.94 -15.88 -20.84
C ALA A 210 6.62 -15.93 -20.03
N TYR A 211 6.09 -14.79 -19.57
CA TYR A 211 4.88 -14.76 -18.75
C TYR A 211 3.57 -14.66 -19.56
N LYS A 212 3.66 -14.41 -20.86
CA LYS A 212 2.48 -14.34 -21.76
C LYS A 212 1.57 -15.57 -21.68
N PRO A 213 2.09 -16.82 -21.62
CA PRO A 213 1.23 -18.00 -21.47
C PRO A 213 0.43 -18.00 -20.17
N VAL A 214 1.05 -17.56 -19.05
CA VAL A 214 0.38 -17.46 -17.74
C VAL A 214 -0.75 -16.44 -17.80
N ILE A 215 -0.49 -15.26 -18.36
CA ILE A 215 -1.49 -14.20 -18.51
C ILE A 215 -2.68 -14.68 -19.31
N LYS A 216 -2.42 -15.37 -20.44
CA LYS A 216 -3.48 -15.95 -21.26
C LYS A 216 -4.36 -16.90 -20.45
N GLN A 217 -3.75 -17.78 -19.64
CA GLN A 217 -4.48 -18.73 -18.81
C GLN A 217 -5.23 -18.04 -17.67
N LEU A 218 -4.65 -17.01 -17.02
CA LEU A 218 -5.32 -16.22 -16.00
C LEU A 218 -6.60 -15.58 -16.55
N ILE A 219 -6.48 -14.88 -17.66
CA ILE A 219 -7.65 -14.26 -18.31
C ILE A 219 -8.66 -15.32 -18.72
N GLN A 220 -8.24 -16.43 -19.33
CA GLN A 220 -9.13 -17.51 -19.74
C GLN A 220 -9.84 -18.16 -18.55
N HIS A 221 -9.16 -18.30 -17.40
CA HIS A 221 -9.72 -18.90 -16.18
C HIS A 221 -10.77 -18.00 -15.53
N PHE A 222 -10.47 -16.71 -15.38
CA PHE A 222 -11.33 -15.80 -14.64
C PHE A 222 -12.37 -15.06 -15.50
N TYR A 223 -12.12 -14.86 -16.80
CA TYR A 223 -13.07 -14.17 -17.66
C TYR A 223 -14.40 -14.94 -17.77
N GLY A 224 -15.48 -14.28 -17.35
CA GLY A 224 -16.82 -14.90 -17.30
C GLY A 224 -17.11 -15.77 -16.07
N ASN A 225 -16.11 -15.97 -15.17
CA ASN A 225 -16.25 -16.74 -13.94
C ASN A 225 -16.13 -15.88 -12.67
N VAL A 226 -15.96 -14.57 -12.83
CA VAL A 226 -15.91 -13.58 -11.75
C VAL A 226 -16.75 -12.37 -12.12
N GLY A 227 -17.07 -11.51 -11.16
CA GLY A 227 -17.85 -10.31 -11.41
C GLY A 227 -17.16 -9.36 -12.40
N SER A 228 -15.89 -9.09 -12.24
CA SER A 228 -15.09 -8.34 -13.24
C SER A 228 -13.59 -8.42 -12.93
N ILE A 229 -12.75 -8.03 -13.92
CA ILE A 229 -11.30 -7.93 -13.76
C ILE A 229 -10.85 -6.48 -13.98
N ARG A 230 -9.87 -6.04 -13.21
CA ARG A 230 -9.23 -4.72 -13.30
C ARG A 230 -7.71 -4.85 -13.36
N MET A 231 -7.08 -3.85 -13.95
CA MET A 231 -5.65 -3.54 -13.86
C MET A 231 -5.54 -2.05 -13.61
N ILE A 232 -5.03 -1.65 -12.46
CA ILE A 232 -5.06 -0.24 -12.03
C ILE A 232 -3.70 0.43 -12.01
N GLY A 233 -2.60 -0.35 -12.15
CA GLY A 233 -1.25 0.19 -12.30
C GLY A 233 -0.65 0.81 -11.05
N SER A 234 -1.14 0.43 -9.86
CA SER A 234 -0.65 0.83 -8.55
C SER A 234 -0.93 -0.31 -7.58
N ALA A 235 0.12 -0.96 -7.11
CA ALA A 235 0.03 -2.10 -6.21
C ALA A 235 -0.47 -1.69 -4.82
N ALA A 236 0.12 -0.64 -4.27
CA ALA A 236 -0.26 -0.11 -2.97
C ALA A 236 -1.75 0.27 -2.94
N MET A 237 -2.26 0.88 -4.03
CA MET A 237 -3.67 1.24 -4.10
C MET A 237 -4.59 0.04 -4.33
N ALA A 238 -4.16 -0.97 -5.09
CA ALA A 238 -4.93 -2.20 -5.24
C ALA A 238 -5.17 -2.88 -3.88
N LEU A 239 -4.12 -2.97 -3.05
CA LEU A 239 -4.20 -3.48 -1.68
C LEU A 239 -5.14 -2.63 -0.80
N CYS A 240 -5.01 -1.31 -0.84
CA CYS A 240 -5.90 -0.42 -0.11
C CYS A 240 -7.38 -0.57 -0.53
N TYR A 241 -7.63 -0.79 -1.81
CA TYR A 241 -8.98 -1.02 -2.30
C TYR A 241 -9.53 -2.39 -1.86
N VAL A 242 -8.69 -3.41 -1.71
CA VAL A 242 -9.11 -4.68 -1.07
C VAL A 242 -9.47 -4.44 0.40
N ALA A 243 -8.63 -3.74 1.15
CA ALA A 243 -8.88 -3.42 2.55
C ALA A 243 -10.17 -2.60 2.77
N ALA A 244 -10.53 -1.75 1.80
CA ALA A 244 -11.74 -0.92 1.84
C ALA A 244 -12.98 -1.61 1.26
N GLY A 245 -12.89 -2.88 0.84
CA GLY A 245 -13.98 -3.60 0.20
C GLY A 245 -14.40 -3.06 -1.17
N ARG A 246 -13.52 -2.26 -1.80
CA ARG A 246 -13.71 -1.73 -3.17
C ARG A 246 -13.24 -2.72 -4.24
N LEU A 247 -12.33 -3.61 -3.88
CA LEU A 247 -11.91 -4.81 -4.61
C LEU A 247 -12.04 -6.02 -3.68
N ASP A 248 -12.21 -7.20 -4.24
CA ASP A 248 -12.27 -8.45 -3.47
C ASP A 248 -10.94 -9.18 -3.44
N ALA A 249 -10.10 -8.96 -4.46
CA ALA A 249 -8.78 -9.55 -4.51
C ALA A 249 -7.81 -8.75 -5.38
N TYR A 250 -6.54 -8.88 -5.05
CA TYR A 250 -5.40 -8.42 -5.82
C TYR A 250 -4.33 -9.51 -5.90
N ALA A 251 -3.68 -9.67 -7.07
CA ALA A 251 -2.56 -10.57 -7.25
C ALA A 251 -1.56 -9.98 -8.25
N GLU A 252 -0.27 -9.99 -7.88
CA GLU A 252 0.85 -9.58 -8.72
C GLU A 252 2.10 -10.40 -8.45
N ARG A 253 2.88 -10.65 -9.49
CA ARG A 253 4.18 -11.32 -9.46
C ARG A 253 5.26 -10.41 -10.00
N TYR A 254 6.50 -10.61 -9.53
CA TYR A 254 7.67 -9.77 -9.82
C TYR A 254 7.52 -8.33 -9.31
N ILE A 255 7.17 -8.23 -8.04
CA ILE A 255 6.88 -7.01 -7.32
C ILE A 255 7.92 -6.78 -6.21
N GLY A 256 8.28 -5.53 -5.96
CA GLY A 256 9.18 -5.15 -4.87
C GLY A 256 8.50 -5.11 -3.51
N GLN A 257 9.28 -5.20 -2.45
CA GLN A 257 8.75 -5.12 -1.08
C GLN A 257 8.08 -3.78 -0.79
N TRP A 258 8.61 -2.70 -1.37
CA TRP A 258 8.11 -1.33 -1.19
C TRP A 258 6.72 -1.13 -1.76
N ASP A 259 6.35 -1.85 -2.83
CA ASP A 259 5.05 -1.72 -3.50
C ASP A 259 3.91 -2.26 -2.63
N TYR A 260 4.14 -3.28 -1.79
CA TYR A 260 3.04 -4.01 -1.15
C TYR A 260 3.07 -4.07 0.39
N MET A 261 4.20 -3.88 1.07
CA MET A 261 4.24 -4.13 2.52
C MET A 261 3.28 -3.26 3.31
N ALA A 262 3.17 -1.97 2.99
CA ALA A 262 2.23 -1.09 3.67
C ALA A 262 0.78 -1.54 3.45
N GLY A 263 0.42 -1.77 2.18
CA GLY A 263 -0.91 -2.24 1.80
C GLY A 263 -1.26 -3.61 2.38
N ALA A 264 -0.28 -4.52 2.48
CA ALA A 264 -0.47 -5.85 3.06
C ALA A 264 -0.91 -5.77 4.53
N LEU A 265 -0.26 -4.93 5.35
CA LEU A 265 -0.70 -4.72 6.73
C LEU A 265 -2.12 -4.15 6.77
N ILE A 266 -2.42 -3.17 5.91
CA ILE A 266 -3.76 -2.54 5.86
C ILE A 266 -4.82 -3.59 5.53
N VAL A 267 -4.56 -4.51 4.58
CA VAL A 267 -5.47 -5.62 4.26
C VAL A 267 -5.64 -6.56 5.46
N MET A 268 -4.56 -6.98 6.10
CA MET A 268 -4.61 -7.90 7.25
C MET A 268 -5.38 -7.29 8.42
N GLU A 269 -5.13 -6.03 8.74
CA GLU A 269 -5.81 -5.32 9.83
C GLU A 269 -7.28 -4.97 9.49
N ALA A 270 -7.66 -4.97 8.20
CA ALA A 270 -9.05 -4.89 7.73
C ALA A 270 -9.79 -6.25 7.72
N GLY A 271 -9.13 -7.34 8.13
CA GLY A 271 -9.69 -8.69 8.20
C GLY A 271 -9.54 -9.49 6.91
N GLY A 272 -8.72 -9.06 5.97
CA GLY A 272 -8.38 -9.79 4.76
C GLY A 272 -7.25 -10.81 4.96
N ARG A 273 -6.96 -11.57 3.90
CA ARG A 273 -5.88 -12.54 3.87
C ARG A 273 -4.82 -12.17 2.86
N VAL A 274 -3.54 -12.27 3.24
CA VAL A 274 -2.40 -11.97 2.38
C VAL A 274 -1.43 -13.15 2.39
N THR A 275 -1.00 -13.59 1.20
CA THR A 275 0.02 -14.62 1.00
C THR A 275 0.93 -14.25 -0.19
N ASN A 276 1.97 -15.03 -0.43
CA ASN A 276 2.63 -15.05 -1.73
C ASN A 276 1.88 -15.98 -2.72
N TYR A 277 2.41 -16.16 -3.94
CA TYR A 277 1.84 -17.06 -4.96
C TYR A 277 1.96 -18.55 -4.61
N ASP A 278 2.79 -18.92 -3.64
CA ASP A 278 2.91 -20.29 -3.13
C ASP A 278 1.99 -20.55 -1.93
N GLY A 279 1.19 -19.56 -1.53
CA GLY A 279 0.23 -19.65 -0.43
C GLY A 279 0.87 -19.46 0.96
N GLU A 280 2.11 -19.04 1.01
CA GLU A 280 2.81 -18.80 2.26
C GLU A 280 2.41 -17.45 2.86
N GLU A 281 2.13 -17.41 4.16
CA GLU A 281 1.81 -16.18 4.90
C GLU A 281 3.06 -15.31 5.14
N PHE A 282 4.24 -15.86 4.95
CA PHE A 282 5.50 -15.14 4.98
C PHE A 282 5.91 -14.70 3.57
N PHE A 283 5.59 -13.45 3.23
CA PHE A 283 5.76 -12.87 1.90
C PHE A 283 6.77 -11.69 1.86
N MET A 284 7.60 -11.53 2.89
CA MET A 284 8.44 -10.34 3.04
C MET A 284 9.69 -10.30 2.13
N GLN A 285 9.91 -11.30 1.30
CA GLN A 285 11.12 -11.38 0.46
C GLN A 285 11.01 -10.64 -0.88
N GLY A 286 9.83 -10.13 -1.24
CA GLY A 286 9.53 -9.69 -2.59
C GLY A 286 9.15 -10.89 -3.47
N ASP A 287 8.96 -10.68 -4.75
CA ASP A 287 8.56 -11.60 -5.81
C ASP A 287 7.05 -11.63 -6.07
N SER A 288 6.18 -11.84 -5.09
CA SER A 288 4.75 -11.94 -5.36
C SER A 288 3.88 -11.62 -4.14
N VAL A 289 2.66 -11.17 -4.40
CA VAL A 289 1.65 -10.92 -3.38
C VAL A 289 0.27 -11.31 -3.88
N VAL A 290 -0.53 -11.92 -3.02
CA VAL A 290 -1.94 -12.22 -3.19
C VAL A 290 -2.68 -11.71 -1.97
N ALA A 291 -3.56 -10.75 -2.15
CA ALA A 291 -4.37 -10.17 -1.09
C ALA A 291 -5.86 -10.28 -1.43
N THR A 292 -6.67 -10.68 -0.48
CA THR A 292 -8.08 -10.97 -0.71
C THR A 292 -8.97 -10.59 0.46
N ASN A 293 -10.27 -10.58 0.24
CA ASN A 293 -11.28 -10.47 1.29
C ASN A 293 -11.38 -11.75 2.19
N GLY A 294 -10.49 -12.72 1.99
CA GLY A 294 -10.50 -14.01 2.68
C GLY A 294 -11.42 -15.04 2.04
N THR A 295 -12.63 -14.67 1.65
CA THR A 295 -13.64 -15.59 1.05
C THR A 295 -13.17 -16.15 -0.29
N VAL A 296 -12.58 -15.31 -1.15
CA VAL A 296 -12.17 -15.71 -2.50
C VAL A 296 -10.74 -16.25 -2.59
N HIS A 297 -10.01 -16.33 -1.47
CA HIS A 297 -8.58 -16.61 -1.48
C HIS A 297 -8.24 -17.96 -2.12
N ASP A 298 -8.88 -19.02 -1.68
CA ASP A 298 -8.57 -20.37 -2.16
C ASP A 298 -8.96 -20.56 -3.63
N ASP A 299 -10.04 -19.93 -4.09
CA ASP A 299 -10.45 -19.98 -5.50
C ASP A 299 -9.49 -19.16 -6.39
N LEU A 300 -9.03 -18.02 -5.92
CA LEU A 300 -8.00 -17.25 -6.62
C LEU A 300 -6.70 -18.05 -6.73
N MET A 301 -6.22 -18.66 -5.63
CA MET A 301 -5.00 -19.47 -5.61
C MET A 301 -5.06 -20.64 -6.57
N LYS A 302 -6.21 -21.35 -6.68
CA LYS A 302 -6.41 -22.40 -7.70
C LYS A 302 -6.28 -21.88 -9.11
N GLY A 303 -6.81 -20.69 -9.40
CA GLY A 303 -6.69 -20.05 -10.71
C GLY A 303 -5.25 -19.68 -11.05
N LEU A 304 -4.51 -19.12 -10.08
CA LEU A 304 -3.09 -18.76 -10.21
C LEU A 304 -2.23 -20.02 -10.46
N GLU A 305 -2.45 -21.10 -9.73
CA GLU A 305 -1.75 -22.37 -9.90
C GLU A 305 -2.04 -23.00 -11.27
N THR A 306 -3.31 -23.01 -11.70
CA THR A 306 -3.71 -23.50 -13.03
C THR A 306 -2.99 -22.72 -14.14
N ALA A 307 -2.84 -21.41 -13.97
CA ALA A 307 -2.14 -20.57 -14.93
C ALA A 307 -0.62 -20.82 -14.93
N ARG A 308 -0.02 -21.06 -13.74
CA ARG A 308 1.42 -21.35 -13.59
C ARG A 308 1.82 -22.62 -14.32
N GLN A 309 0.99 -23.66 -14.28
CA GLN A 309 1.24 -24.93 -15.00
C GLN A 309 1.34 -24.77 -16.53
N ALA A 310 0.93 -23.61 -17.06
CA ALA A 310 1.11 -23.31 -18.48
C ALA A 310 2.56 -22.94 -18.85
N LEU A 311 3.42 -22.64 -17.88
CA LEU A 311 4.87 -22.45 -18.10
C LEU A 311 5.63 -23.78 -18.24
N GLU A 312 5.07 -24.87 -17.73
CA GLU A 312 5.73 -26.17 -17.67
C GLU A 312 5.41 -27.05 -18.91
N ARG A 313 4.54 -26.54 -19.80
CA ARG A 313 4.12 -27.21 -21.06
C ARG A 313 4.72 -26.51 -22.27
#